data_e9aca77c957fd519db410694f88cd467
#
_entry.id   e9aca77c957fd519db410694f88cd467
#
_cell.length_a   1.000
_cell.length_b   1.000
_cell.length_c   1.000
_cell.angle_alpha   90.00
_cell.angle_beta   90.00
_cell.angle_gamma   90.00
#
_symmetry.space_group_name_H-M   'P 1'
#
loop_
_entity.id
_entity.type
_entity.pdbx_description
1 polymer ?
#
loop_
_entity_poly.entity_id
_entity_poly.type
_entity_poly.pdbx_seq_one_letter_code
_entity_poly.pdbx_strand_id
1 'polypeptide(L)'
;SPMGDSFGYEAWQGHYELPCLNLWNPEVKQYLFDVIRFWIDEFDIDGIRLDCANVLDFNFMKEMRAQTATMKPDFWLMGEVIHGEYNRWVNPEMLHSVTNYELHKALYSGHNDHNYFEIAHNVRRLEAVGRSLYTFVDNHDEDRIASKLNNKANLFPVYQLLFTLPGIPSVYYGSEWGIEGKRSRTSDEVLRPALCLSDMDEKAPELVSHIAALGKIHAENDAFHTGSYKELLLTNRQYAFSRSGEHGTVISAVNNDEQPASISIPLPCAASDVVSLLPGEIPFSLENGRLSVTLPANGGAIFKLQEV
;
A
#
# COMPACT_ATOMS: atom_id res chain seq x y z
N SER A 1 -37.77 -13.37 -3.27
CA SER A 1 -36.95 -12.79 -2.19
C SER A 1 -37.36 -13.33 -0.83
N PRO A 2 -36.43 -13.71 0.06
CA PRO A 2 -36.75 -14.13 1.44
C PRO A 2 -37.28 -12.96 2.30
N MET A 3 -37.21 -11.71 1.83
CA MET A 3 -37.78 -10.53 2.47
C MET A 3 -39.30 -10.40 2.27
N GLY A 4 -39.92 -11.35 1.56
CA GLY A 4 -41.37 -11.35 1.32
C GLY A 4 -41.83 -10.45 0.15
N ASP A 5 -40.89 -9.96 -0.68
CA ASP A 5 -41.24 -9.18 -1.85
C ASP A 5 -41.97 -10.02 -2.91
N SER A 6 -42.83 -9.38 -3.68
CA SER A 6 -43.53 -10.00 -4.79
C SER A 6 -42.71 -10.22 -6.07
N PHE A 7 -41.45 -9.80 -6.06
CA PHE A 7 -40.50 -9.91 -7.17
C PHE A 7 -39.14 -10.44 -6.70
N GLY A 8 -38.38 -11.01 -7.61
CA GLY A 8 -36.99 -11.41 -7.37
C GLY A 8 -36.02 -10.28 -7.73
N TYR A 9 -34.89 -10.20 -7.04
CA TYR A 9 -33.78 -9.30 -7.35
C TYR A 9 -32.44 -9.93 -6.97
N GLU A 10 -31.39 -9.47 -7.55
CA GLU A 10 -30.02 -9.83 -7.18
C GLU A 10 -29.59 -9.06 -5.94
N ALA A 11 -28.81 -9.72 -5.08
CA ALA A 11 -28.26 -9.14 -3.88
C ALA A 11 -26.77 -9.51 -3.74
N TRP A 12 -26.01 -8.67 -3.07
CA TRP A 12 -24.58 -8.91 -2.85
C TRP A 12 -24.41 -10.17 -1.98
N GLN A 13 -23.76 -11.20 -2.54
CA GLN A 13 -23.44 -12.46 -1.88
C GLN A 13 -24.63 -13.13 -1.12
N GLY A 14 -25.85 -12.88 -1.55
CA GLY A 14 -27.05 -13.40 -0.90
C GLY A 14 -27.57 -12.58 0.29
N HIS A 15 -26.99 -11.42 0.54
CA HIS A 15 -27.47 -10.45 1.52
C HIS A 15 -28.58 -9.61 0.91
N TYR A 16 -29.83 -10.02 1.06
CA TYR A 16 -30.99 -9.39 0.40
C TYR A 16 -31.28 -7.96 0.88
N GLU A 17 -30.73 -7.56 2.01
CA GLU A 17 -30.71 -6.17 2.48
C GLU A 17 -29.76 -5.27 1.66
N LEU A 18 -28.92 -5.86 0.80
CA LEU A 18 -27.97 -5.17 -0.08
C LEU A 18 -28.27 -5.47 -1.55
N PRO A 19 -29.36 -4.90 -2.13
CA PRO A 19 -29.74 -5.14 -3.52
C PRO A 19 -28.69 -4.61 -4.50
N CYS A 20 -28.37 -5.42 -5.52
CA CYS A 20 -27.50 -5.00 -6.61
C CYS A 20 -28.25 -4.10 -7.59
N LEU A 21 -27.66 -2.95 -7.92
CA LEU A 21 -28.16 -2.09 -8.97
C LEU A 21 -27.97 -2.74 -10.36
N ASN A 22 -28.96 -2.60 -11.22
CA ASN A 22 -28.84 -3.07 -12.61
C ASN A 22 -27.99 -2.12 -13.44
N LEU A 23 -26.68 -2.41 -13.50
CA LEU A 23 -25.71 -1.59 -14.27
C LEU A 23 -25.83 -1.74 -15.80
N TRP A 24 -26.75 -2.58 -16.30
CA TRP A 24 -27.13 -2.63 -17.71
C TRP A 24 -28.22 -1.63 -18.06
N ASN A 25 -28.95 -1.10 -17.07
CA ASN A 25 -29.95 -0.07 -17.29
C ASN A 25 -29.26 1.29 -17.51
N PRO A 26 -29.50 1.93 -18.68
CA PRO A 26 -28.87 3.20 -19.01
C PRO A 26 -29.26 4.35 -18.06
N GLU A 27 -30.49 4.34 -17.53
CA GLU A 27 -30.92 5.35 -16.55
C GLU A 27 -30.16 5.24 -15.22
N VAL A 28 -29.89 4.01 -14.76
CA VAL A 28 -29.06 3.76 -13.56
C VAL A 28 -27.64 4.25 -13.78
N LYS A 29 -27.05 3.92 -14.93
CA LYS A 29 -25.70 4.40 -15.27
C LYS A 29 -25.62 5.92 -15.32
N GLN A 30 -26.57 6.54 -16.01
CA GLN A 30 -26.62 8.00 -16.11
C GLN A 30 -26.74 8.66 -14.74
N TYR A 31 -27.63 8.14 -13.88
CA TYR A 31 -27.77 8.64 -12.51
C TYR A 31 -26.45 8.58 -11.72
N LEU A 32 -25.73 7.46 -11.81
CA LEU A 32 -24.44 7.29 -11.11
C LEU A 32 -23.37 8.24 -11.67
N PHE A 33 -23.33 8.47 -12.98
CA PHE A 33 -22.40 9.43 -13.58
C PHE A 33 -22.75 10.88 -13.21
N ASP A 34 -24.03 11.19 -13.09
CA ASP A 34 -24.48 12.51 -12.63
C ASP A 34 -24.12 12.74 -11.15
N VAL A 35 -24.14 11.70 -10.30
CA VAL A 35 -23.66 11.78 -8.92
C VAL A 35 -22.16 12.07 -8.88
N ILE A 36 -21.36 11.40 -9.71
CA ILE A 36 -19.90 11.65 -9.78
C ILE A 36 -19.65 13.08 -10.23
N ARG A 37 -20.36 13.56 -11.26
CA ARG A 37 -20.27 14.95 -11.74
C ARG A 37 -20.62 15.94 -10.63
N PHE A 38 -21.72 15.69 -9.92
CA PHE A 38 -22.12 16.51 -8.78
C PHE A 38 -21.02 16.61 -7.72
N TRP A 39 -20.39 15.51 -7.38
CA TRP A 39 -19.29 15.51 -6.40
C TRP A 39 -18.04 16.24 -6.90
N ILE A 40 -17.73 16.15 -8.19
CA ILE A 40 -16.65 16.92 -8.79
C ILE A 40 -16.96 18.40 -8.74
N ASP A 41 -18.16 18.79 -9.16
CA ASP A 41 -18.56 20.20 -9.29
C ASP A 41 -18.73 20.90 -7.92
N GLU A 42 -19.29 20.20 -6.93
CA GLU A 42 -19.59 20.76 -5.61
C GLU A 42 -18.44 20.63 -4.60
N PHE A 43 -17.65 19.54 -4.67
CA PHE A 43 -16.64 19.23 -3.68
C PHE A 43 -15.21 19.12 -4.24
N ASP A 44 -15.04 19.30 -5.54
CA ASP A 44 -13.76 19.23 -6.25
C ASP A 44 -12.96 17.94 -5.94
N ILE A 45 -13.65 16.81 -5.85
CA ILE A 45 -12.98 15.53 -5.59
C ILE A 45 -12.06 15.14 -6.75
N ASP A 46 -10.94 14.47 -6.44
CA ASP A 46 -9.93 14.04 -7.41
C ASP A 46 -10.04 12.56 -7.81
N GLY A 47 -10.96 11.84 -7.20
CA GLY A 47 -11.15 10.42 -7.50
C GLY A 47 -12.22 9.78 -6.62
N ILE A 48 -12.50 8.51 -6.91
CA ILE A 48 -13.42 7.68 -6.12
C ILE A 48 -12.82 6.29 -5.86
N ARG A 49 -13.19 5.73 -4.73
CA ARG A 49 -12.99 4.31 -4.42
C ARG A 49 -14.30 3.57 -4.68
N LEU A 50 -14.22 2.49 -5.44
CA LEU A 50 -15.33 1.57 -5.71
C LEU A 50 -15.27 0.42 -4.71
N ASP A 51 -16.26 0.35 -3.86
CA ASP A 51 -16.45 -0.78 -2.94
C ASP A 51 -16.74 -2.05 -3.72
N CYS A 52 -16.22 -3.20 -3.27
CA CYS A 52 -16.45 -4.50 -3.90
C CYS A 52 -16.29 -4.49 -5.44
N ALA A 53 -15.27 -3.82 -5.97
CA ALA A 53 -15.08 -3.67 -7.41
C ALA A 53 -14.94 -5.00 -8.17
N ASN A 54 -14.60 -6.08 -7.46
CA ASN A 54 -14.51 -7.42 -8.03
C ASN A 54 -15.85 -7.98 -8.54
N VAL A 55 -16.99 -7.44 -8.10
CA VAL A 55 -18.34 -7.86 -8.53
C VAL A 55 -19.01 -6.84 -9.44
N LEU A 56 -18.37 -5.71 -9.73
CA LEU A 56 -18.91 -4.73 -10.66
C LEU A 56 -18.77 -5.18 -12.12
N ASP A 57 -19.72 -4.75 -12.95
CA ASP A 57 -19.69 -5.01 -14.38
C ASP A 57 -18.50 -4.31 -15.05
N PHE A 58 -17.73 -5.04 -15.85
CA PHE A 58 -16.54 -4.50 -16.53
C PHE A 58 -16.89 -3.42 -17.56
N ASN A 59 -18.02 -3.54 -18.27
CA ASN A 59 -18.44 -2.52 -19.24
C ASN A 59 -18.83 -1.23 -18.53
N PHE A 60 -19.50 -1.33 -17.38
CA PHE A 60 -19.76 -0.17 -16.54
C PHE A 60 -18.49 0.53 -16.08
N MET A 61 -17.46 -0.21 -15.65
CA MET A 61 -16.18 0.39 -15.24
C MET A 61 -15.45 1.06 -16.43
N LYS A 62 -15.53 0.48 -17.63
CA LYS A 62 -14.98 1.10 -18.86
C LYS A 62 -15.74 2.38 -19.22
N GLU A 63 -17.06 2.37 -19.17
CA GLU A 63 -17.88 3.56 -19.41
C GLU A 63 -17.57 4.63 -18.35
N MET A 64 -17.45 4.26 -17.08
CA MET A 64 -17.07 5.16 -16.00
C MET A 64 -15.71 5.81 -16.26
N ARG A 65 -14.70 5.03 -16.67
CA ARG A 65 -13.37 5.55 -17.03
C ARG A 65 -13.46 6.60 -18.12
N ALA A 66 -14.21 6.31 -19.20
CA ALA A 66 -14.38 7.22 -20.32
C ALA A 66 -15.13 8.52 -19.89
N GLN A 67 -16.20 8.38 -19.11
CA GLN A 67 -16.99 9.50 -18.64
C GLN A 67 -16.20 10.41 -17.69
N THR A 68 -15.55 9.84 -16.67
CA THR A 68 -14.79 10.62 -15.69
C THR A 68 -13.62 11.37 -16.31
N ALA A 69 -12.95 10.80 -17.31
CA ALA A 69 -11.88 11.47 -18.04
C ALA A 69 -12.35 12.72 -18.80
N THR A 70 -13.64 12.80 -19.18
CA THR A 70 -14.23 14.01 -19.78
C THR A 70 -14.66 15.03 -18.73
N MET A 71 -14.95 14.59 -17.51
CA MET A 71 -15.36 15.47 -16.41
C MET A 71 -14.15 16.16 -15.76
N LYS A 72 -13.11 15.35 -15.43
CA LYS A 72 -11.86 15.82 -14.83
C LYS A 72 -10.72 14.93 -15.36
N PRO A 73 -9.78 15.44 -16.19
CA PRO A 73 -8.78 14.62 -16.90
C PRO A 73 -7.96 13.69 -16.02
N ASP A 74 -7.56 14.14 -14.83
CA ASP A 74 -6.72 13.37 -13.89
C ASP A 74 -7.53 12.65 -12.80
N PHE A 75 -8.85 12.46 -13.04
CA PHE A 75 -9.73 11.83 -12.06
C PHE A 75 -9.33 10.38 -11.81
N TRP A 76 -9.00 10.05 -10.56
CA TRP A 76 -8.46 8.75 -10.18
C TRP A 76 -9.57 7.75 -9.81
N LEU A 77 -9.51 6.55 -10.39
CA LEU A 77 -10.42 5.46 -10.11
C LEU A 77 -9.67 4.33 -9.40
N MET A 78 -10.07 4.01 -8.18
CA MET A 78 -9.52 2.92 -7.38
C MET A 78 -10.63 1.96 -7.01
N GLY A 79 -10.39 0.66 -7.15
CA GLY A 79 -11.34 -0.40 -6.78
C GLY A 79 -10.87 -1.23 -5.60
N GLU A 80 -11.81 -1.67 -4.78
CA GLU A 80 -11.53 -2.71 -3.82
C GLU A 80 -11.60 -4.07 -4.50
N VAL A 81 -10.46 -4.77 -4.54
CA VAL A 81 -10.34 -6.14 -5.04
C VAL A 81 -9.49 -6.94 -4.05
N ILE A 82 -10.09 -7.93 -3.40
CA ILE A 82 -9.40 -8.76 -2.41
C ILE A 82 -8.58 -9.85 -3.10
N HIS A 83 -9.17 -10.53 -4.09
CA HIS A 83 -8.58 -11.68 -4.77
C HIS A 83 -8.73 -11.59 -6.28
N GLY A 84 -7.76 -12.14 -7.00
CA GLY A 84 -7.79 -12.27 -8.45
C GLY A 84 -6.55 -11.70 -9.14
N GLU A 85 -6.55 -11.79 -10.46
CA GLU A 85 -5.49 -11.22 -11.30
C GLU A 85 -5.75 -9.71 -11.44
N TYR A 86 -5.04 -8.88 -10.68
CA TYR A 86 -5.27 -7.44 -10.58
C TYR A 86 -5.21 -6.69 -11.91
N ASN A 87 -4.45 -7.19 -12.91
CA ASN A 87 -4.40 -6.63 -14.26
C ASN A 87 -5.74 -6.70 -15.01
N ARG A 88 -6.70 -7.50 -14.55
CA ARG A 88 -8.06 -7.51 -15.12
C ARG A 88 -8.79 -6.19 -14.87
N TRP A 89 -8.52 -5.55 -13.73
CA TRP A 89 -9.12 -4.27 -13.35
C TRP A 89 -8.20 -3.10 -13.63
N VAL A 90 -6.89 -3.26 -13.36
CA VAL A 90 -5.88 -2.20 -13.54
C VAL A 90 -5.36 -2.25 -14.97
N ASN A 91 -5.92 -1.42 -15.83
CA ASN A 91 -5.51 -1.28 -17.22
C ASN A 91 -5.97 0.09 -17.77
N PRO A 92 -5.49 0.52 -18.95
CA PRO A 92 -5.82 1.83 -19.50
C PRO A 92 -7.31 2.11 -19.75
N GLU A 93 -8.14 1.07 -19.88
CA GLU A 93 -9.56 1.19 -20.19
C GLU A 93 -10.45 1.24 -18.94
N MET A 94 -9.96 0.80 -17.78
CA MET A 94 -10.78 0.67 -16.55
C MET A 94 -10.17 1.43 -15.37
N LEU A 95 -9.78 0.73 -14.31
CA LEU A 95 -9.32 1.36 -13.08
C LEU A 95 -7.84 1.71 -13.16
N HIS A 96 -7.46 2.78 -12.47
CA HIS A 96 -6.06 3.18 -12.30
C HIS A 96 -5.35 2.30 -11.26
N SER A 97 -6.10 1.85 -10.25
CA SER A 97 -5.58 1.12 -9.11
C SER A 97 -6.61 0.17 -8.52
N VAL A 98 -6.15 -0.84 -7.83
CA VAL A 98 -6.95 -1.64 -6.90
C VAL A 98 -6.16 -1.91 -5.61
N THR A 99 -6.87 -2.32 -4.56
CA THR A 99 -6.28 -2.67 -3.26
C THR A 99 -5.35 -3.88 -3.35
N ASN A 100 -4.14 -3.78 -2.79
CA ASN A 100 -3.14 -4.86 -2.77
C ASN A 100 -3.24 -5.69 -1.50
N TYR A 101 -4.29 -6.50 -1.37
CA TYR A 101 -4.47 -7.40 -0.23
C TYR A 101 -3.39 -8.50 -0.15
N GLU A 102 -2.79 -8.85 -1.28
CA GLU A 102 -1.73 -9.87 -1.29
C GLU A 102 -0.45 -9.35 -0.63
N LEU A 103 -0.03 -8.12 -0.94
CA LEU A 103 1.10 -7.50 -0.28
C LEU A 103 0.78 -7.20 1.20
N HIS A 104 -0.44 -6.74 1.51
CA HIS A 104 -0.90 -6.59 2.89
C HIS A 104 -0.68 -7.87 3.70
N LYS A 105 -1.17 -9.02 3.18
CA LYS A 105 -1.00 -10.33 3.82
C LYS A 105 0.49 -10.69 3.96
N ALA A 106 1.28 -10.51 2.90
CA ALA A 106 2.69 -10.86 2.92
C ALA A 106 3.50 -10.00 3.92
N LEU A 107 3.14 -8.71 4.09
CA LEU A 107 3.82 -7.81 5.02
C LEU A 107 3.70 -8.30 6.46
N TYR A 108 2.49 -8.58 6.97
CA TYR A 108 2.38 -9.01 8.36
C TYR A 108 2.83 -10.47 8.56
N SER A 109 2.50 -11.40 7.66
CA SER A 109 2.91 -12.81 7.82
C SER A 109 4.43 -12.97 7.64
N GLY A 110 5.03 -12.31 6.65
CA GLY A 110 6.46 -12.36 6.42
C GLY A 110 7.28 -11.84 7.61
N HIS A 111 6.77 -10.86 8.36
CA HIS A 111 7.41 -10.42 9.59
C HIS A 111 7.19 -11.40 10.73
N ASN A 112 5.97 -11.90 10.94
CA ASN A 112 5.64 -12.83 12.01
C ASN A 112 6.37 -14.16 11.88
N ASP A 113 6.55 -14.64 10.65
CA ASP A 113 7.18 -15.92 10.35
C ASP A 113 8.69 -15.79 10.06
N HIS A 114 9.24 -14.57 10.17
CA HIS A 114 10.61 -14.25 9.77
C HIS A 114 10.90 -14.78 8.35
N ASN A 115 10.06 -14.44 7.38
CA ASN A 115 10.12 -14.98 6.03
C ASN A 115 9.94 -13.89 4.96
N TYR A 116 11.00 -13.12 4.71
CA TYR A 116 11.00 -12.11 3.66
C TYR A 116 10.89 -12.65 2.22
N PHE A 117 11.11 -13.95 2.02
CA PHE A 117 10.86 -14.59 0.72
C PHE A 117 9.38 -14.48 0.30
N GLU A 118 8.45 -14.50 1.25
CA GLU A 118 7.01 -14.29 0.95
C GLU A 118 6.76 -12.91 0.36
N ILE A 119 7.33 -11.86 0.95
CA ILE A 119 7.20 -10.49 0.46
C ILE A 119 7.83 -10.35 -0.92
N ALA A 120 9.07 -10.81 -1.08
CA ALA A 120 9.80 -10.75 -2.35
C ALA A 120 9.09 -11.54 -3.46
N HIS A 121 8.51 -12.71 -3.14
CA HIS A 121 7.70 -13.49 -4.08
C HIS A 121 6.48 -12.69 -4.56
N ASN A 122 5.76 -12.05 -3.65
CA ASN A 122 4.60 -11.22 -3.96
C ASN A 122 4.97 -10.06 -4.89
N VAL A 123 6.05 -9.34 -4.58
CA VAL A 123 6.55 -8.23 -5.40
C VAL A 123 6.88 -8.69 -6.83
N ARG A 124 7.59 -9.82 -6.98
CA ARG A 124 7.92 -10.40 -8.30
C ARG A 124 6.67 -10.83 -9.07
N ARG A 125 5.72 -11.48 -8.39
CA ARG A 125 4.47 -11.93 -9.02
C ARG A 125 3.62 -10.75 -9.54
N LEU A 126 3.63 -9.64 -8.85
CA LEU A 126 2.86 -8.44 -9.18
C LEU A 126 3.66 -7.41 -10.00
N GLU A 127 4.84 -7.73 -10.52
CA GLU A 127 5.73 -6.78 -11.19
C GLU A 127 5.02 -5.95 -12.28
N ALA A 128 4.14 -6.57 -13.07
CA ALA A 128 3.45 -5.91 -14.18
C ALA A 128 2.50 -4.78 -13.74
N VAL A 129 1.90 -4.88 -12.55
CA VAL A 129 0.87 -3.93 -12.05
C VAL A 129 1.23 -3.31 -10.70
N GLY A 130 2.21 -3.86 -10.00
CA GLY A 130 2.51 -3.53 -8.60
C GLY A 130 2.64 -2.03 -8.32
N ARG A 131 3.25 -1.27 -9.23
CA ARG A 131 3.41 0.19 -9.09
C ARG A 131 2.09 0.95 -9.06
N SER A 132 1.05 0.41 -9.66
CA SER A 132 -0.27 1.03 -9.73
C SER A 132 -1.20 0.56 -8.61
N LEU A 133 -0.79 -0.38 -7.77
CA LEU A 133 -1.64 -0.93 -6.72
C LEU A 133 -1.64 -0.04 -5.47
N TYR A 134 -2.81 0.17 -4.90
CA TYR A 134 -2.99 0.82 -3.60
C TYR A 134 -2.54 -0.12 -2.50
N THR A 135 -1.44 0.21 -1.82
CA THR A 135 -0.80 -0.61 -0.80
C THR A 135 -1.09 -0.08 0.60
N PHE A 136 -1.28 -1.00 1.53
CA PHE A 136 -1.64 -0.69 2.91
C PHE A 136 -1.16 -1.80 3.86
N VAL A 137 -1.06 -1.51 5.13
CA VAL A 137 -0.73 -2.48 6.19
C VAL A 137 -1.95 -2.86 7.02
N ASP A 138 -2.94 -1.99 7.07
CA ASP A 138 -4.27 -2.20 7.62
C ASP A 138 -5.27 -1.21 7.00
N ASN A 139 -6.55 -1.43 7.22
CA ASN A 139 -7.63 -0.56 6.77
C ASN A 139 -8.84 -0.69 7.71
N HIS A 140 -9.99 -0.13 7.30
CA HIS A 140 -11.23 -0.12 8.07
C HIS A 140 -11.93 -1.49 8.19
N ASP A 141 -11.50 -2.50 7.41
CA ASP A 141 -12.07 -3.85 7.37
C ASP A 141 -11.09 -4.92 7.88
N GLU A 142 -9.82 -4.54 8.08
CA GLU A 142 -8.76 -5.43 8.53
C GLU A 142 -8.31 -5.11 9.95
N ASP A 143 -7.90 -6.13 10.69
CA ASP A 143 -7.26 -5.92 12.00
C ASP A 143 -6.12 -4.92 11.89
N ARG A 144 -6.00 -4.03 12.88
CA ARG A 144 -4.89 -3.08 12.95
C ARG A 144 -3.54 -3.79 12.89
N ILE A 145 -2.60 -3.22 12.16
CA ILE A 145 -1.27 -3.84 11.97
C ILE A 145 -0.57 -4.10 13.30
N ALA A 146 -0.70 -3.19 14.28
CA ALA A 146 -0.17 -3.37 15.62
C ALA A 146 -0.77 -4.58 16.37
N SER A 147 -1.99 -5.02 15.97
CA SER A 147 -2.63 -6.23 16.50
C SER A 147 -2.30 -7.49 15.72
N LYS A 148 -1.87 -7.37 14.46
CA LYS A 148 -1.48 -8.51 13.61
C LYS A 148 -0.04 -8.94 13.86
N LEU A 149 0.85 -8.01 14.21
CA LEU A 149 2.26 -8.30 14.44
C LEU A 149 2.49 -8.95 15.81
N ASN A 150 3.22 -10.06 15.83
CA ASN A 150 3.65 -10.74 17.06
C ASN A 150 4.66 -9.89 17.84
N ASN A 151 5.54 -9.18 17.15
CA ASN A 151 6.49 -8.23 17.73
C ASN A 151 6.20 -6.82 17.18
N LYS A 152 5.79 -5.91 18.05
CA LYS A 152 5.43 -4.53 17.67
C LYS A 152 6.63 -3.71 17.15
N ALA A 153 7.86 -4.09 17.50
CA ALA A 153 9.04 -3.45 16.92
C ALA A 153 9.09 -3.61 15.39
N ASN A 154 8.44 -4.62 14.83
CA ASN A 154 8.31 -4.80 13.38
C ASN A 154 7.42 -3.74 12.69
N LEU A 155 6.75 -2.86 13.42
CA LEU A 155 6.07 -1.71 12.81
C LEU A 155 7.04 -0.85 12.00
N PHE A 156 8.28 -0.67 12.46
CA PHE A 156 9.29 0.12 11.75
C PHE A 156 9.67 -0.46 10.37
N PRO A 157 10.15 -1.72 10.26
CA PRO A 157 10.47 -2.29 8.94
C PRO A 157 9.22 -2.54 8.08
N VAL A 158 8.04 -2.80 8.66
CA VAL A 158 6.78 -2.92 7.91
C VAL A 158 6.43 -1.62 7.19
N TYR A 159 6.46 -0.48 7.88
CA TYR A 159 6.21 0.81 7.26
C TYR A 159 7.31 1.20 6.28
N GLN A 160 8.57 0.90 6.57
CA GLN A 160 9.64 1.14 5.61
C GLN A 160 9.36 0.37 4.29
N LEU A 161 8.98 -0.90 4.35
CA LEU A 161 8.61 -1.67 3.17
C LEU A 161 7.36 -1.10 2.48
N LEU A 162 6.33 -0.69 3.22
CA LEU A 162 5.14 -0.06 2.65
C LEU A 162 5.49 1.15 1.78
N PHE A 163 6.39 2.02 2.23
CA PHE A 163 6.76 3.25 1.53
C PHE A 163 7.82 3.06 0.44
N THR A 164 8.56 1.94 0.43
CA THR A 164 9.68 1.76 -0.49
C THR A 164 9.48 0.66 -1.55
N LEU A 165 8.60 -0.31 -1.30
CA LEU A 165 8.20 -1.30 -2.31
C LEU A 165 7.35 -0.66 -3.43
N PRO A 166 7.24 -1.30 -4.62
CA PRO A 166 6.34 -0.84 -5.67
C PRO A 166 4.89 -0.78 -5.18
N GLY A 167 4.24 0.38 -5.36
CA GLY A 167 2.85 0.61 -5.00
C GLY A 167 2.57 2.05 -4.61
N ILE A 168 1.32 2.34 -4.29
CA ILE A 168 0.84 3.63 -3.79
C ILE A 168 0.58 3.46 -2.29
N PRO A 169 1.49 3.91 -1.41
CA PRO A 169 1.39 3.66 0.01
C PRO A 169 0.25 4.44 0.67
N SER A 170 -0.44 3.78 1.57
CA SER A 170 -1.51 4.37 2.37
C SER A 170 -1.35 4.00 3.83
N VAL A 171 -1.56 4.98 4.70
CA VAL A 171 -1.60 4.82 6.16
C VAL A 171 -3.03 5.04 6.62
N TYR A 172 -3.61 4.03 7.26
CA TYR A 172 -4.94 4.16 7.84
C TYR A 172 -4.88 4.96 9.14
N TYR A 173 -5.81 5.91 9.31
CA TYR A 173 -5.79 6.81 10.46
C TYR A 173 -5.71 6.05 11.80
N GLY A 174 -4.87 6.53 12.70
CA GLY A 174 -4.63 5.90 14.00
C GLY A 174 -3.49 4.87 13.99
N SER A 175 -3.16 4.29 12.85
CA SER A 175 -2.09 3.29 12.77
C SER A 175 -0.70 3.90 12.91
N GLU A 176 -0.54 5.18 12.59
CA GLU A 176 0.68 5.96 12.86
C GLU A 176 1.00 6.08 14.35
N TRP A 177 0.01 5.97 15.21
CA TRP A 177 0.19 5.90 16.68
C TRP A 177 0.25 4.48 17.22
N GLY A 178 0.28 3.47 16.34
CA GLY A 178 0.34 2.07 16.73
C GLY A 178 -0.89 1.60 17.51
N ILE A 179 -2.08 2.18 17.26
CA ILE A 179 -3.30 1.74 17.94
C ILE A 179 -3.64 0.30 17.57
N GLU A 180 -4.17 -0.41 18.53
CA GLU A 180 -4.60 -1.80 18.37
C GLU A 180 -6.09 -1.89 18.09
N GLY A 181 -6.51 -2.93 17.41
CA GLY A 181 -7.91 -3.28 17.17
C GLY A 181 -8.00 -4.59 16.40
N LYS A 182 -8.86 -5.48 16.88
CA LYS A 182 -9.18 -6.74 16.20
C LYS A 182 -10.67 -6.78 15.92
N ARG A 183 -11.02 -7.09 14.68
CA ARG A 183 -12.40 -7.27 14.25
C ARG A 183 -13.05 -8.40 15.05
N SER A 184 -14.26 -8.18 15.52
CA SER A 184 -15.09 -9.24 16.09
C SER A 184 -16.07 -9.78 15.04
N ARG A 185 -16.75 -10.87 15.36
CA ARG A 185 -17.80 -11.43 14.47
C ARG A 185 -19.03 -10.53 14.37
N THR A 186 -19.23 -9.64 15.33
CA THR A 186 -20.45 -8.83 15.48
C THR A 186 -20.22 -7.33 15.33
N SER A 187 -18.95 -6.88 15.33
CA SER A 187 -18.63 -5.46 15.24
C SER A 187 -17.22 -5.24 14.74
N ASP A 188 -17.04 -4.22 13.92
CA ASP A 188 -15.79 -3.64 13.45
C ASP A 188 -15.50 -2.26 14.05
N GLU A 189 -16.30 -1.84 15.05
CA GLU A 189 -16.19 -0.52 15.69
C GLU A 189 -14.78 -0.22 16.21
N VAL A 190 -14.09 -1.23 16.76
CA VAL A 190 -12.71 -1.08 17.26
C VAL A 190 -11.70 -0.74 16.15
N LEU A 191 -12.05 -0.99 14.89
CA LEU A 191 -11.22 -0.64 13.75
C LEU A 191 -11.43 0.83 13.32
N ARG A 192 -12.55 1.45 13.74
CA ARG A 192 -13.02 2.77 13.31
C ARG A 192 -13.27 3.72 14.51
N PRO A 193 -12.33 3.83 15.48
CA PRO A 193 -12.56 4.66 16.65
C PRO A 193 -12.65 6.14 16.27
N ALA A 194 -13.49 6.89 16.98
CA ALA A 194 -13.42 8.34 16.96
C ALA A 194 -12.16 8.78 17.71
N LEU A 195 -11.23 9.45 17.01
CA LEU A 195 -9.97 9.91 17.59
C LEU A 195 -9.97 11.43 17.72
N CYS A 196 -9.41 11.93 18.83
CA CYS A 196 -9.09 13.32 19.02
C CYS A 196 -7.57 13.48 18.97
N LEU A 197 -7.05 14.39 18.14
CA LEU A 197 -5.60 14.58 17.97
C LEU A 197 -4.91 14.90 19.30
N SER A 198 -5.52 15.73 20.15
CA SER A 198 -4.97 16.07 21.48
C SER A 198 -4.73 14.84 22.38
N ASP A 199 -5.48 13.75 22.16
CA ASP A 199 -5.32 12.53 22.96
C ASP A 199 -4.22 11.63 22.41
N MET A 200 -3.69 11.98 21.24
CA MET A 200 -2.69 11.20 20.48
C MET A 200 -1.31 11.83 20.47
N ASP A 201 -1.17 13.11 20.84
CA ASP A 201 0.06 13.90 20.70
C ASP A 201 1.31 13.26 21.34
N GLU A 202 1.15 12.48 22.42
CA GLU A 202 2.25 11.82 23.12
C GLU A 202 2.35 10.32 22.82
N LYS A 203 1.48 9.77 21.97
CA LYS A 203 1.48 8.34 21.66
C LYS A 203 2.47 8.01 20.55
N ALA A 204 3.34 7.03 20.79
CA ALA A 204 4.30 6.47 19.83
C ALA A 204 5.05 7.52 18.99
N PRO A 205 5.67 8.57 19.59
CA PRO A 205 6.27 9.67 18.84
C PRO A 205 7.38 9.21 17.89
N GLU A 206 8.08 8.13 18.23
CA GLU A 206 9.12 7.54 17.37
C GLU A 206 8.52 6.93 16.09
N LEU A 207 7.38 6.24 16.20
CA LEU A 207 6.70 5.66 15.03
C LEU A 207 6.13 6.75 14.14
N VAL A 208 5.48 7.76 14.72
CA VAL A 208 4.97 8.93 14.00
C VAL A 208 6.09 9.62 13.22
N SER A 209 7.22 9.89 13.89
CA SER A 209 8.39 10.51 13.28
C SER A 209 8.99 9.65 12.17
N HIS A 210 9.03 8.33 12.36
CA HIS A 210 9.51 7.39 11.35
C HIS A 210 8.62 7.39 10.10
N ILE A 211 7.30 7.29 10.27
CA ILE A 211 6.34 7.33 9.16
C ILE A 211 6.39 8.66 8.42
N ALA A 212 6.51 9.78 9.15
CA ALA A 212 6.66 11.11 8.55
C ALA A 212 7.94 11.22 7.71
N ALA A 213 9.06 10.68 8.23
CA ALA A 213 10.32 10.63 7.47
C ALA A 213 10.19 9.76 6.22
N LEU A 214 9.56 8.59 6.31
CA LEU A 214 9.30 7.71 5.16
C LEU A 214 8.42 8.39 4.11
N GLY A 215 7.35 9.07 4.52
CA GLY A 215 6.48 9.84 3.62
C GLY A 215 7.24 10.93 2.88
N LYS A 216 8.12 11.67 3.58
CA LYS A 216 8.99 12.67 2.98
C LYS A 216 9.97 12.05 1.98
N ILE A 217 10.67 10.98 2.37
CA ILE A 217 11.61 10.26 1.51
C ILE A 217 10.91 9.75 0.25
N HIS A 218 9.70 9.19 0.40
CA HIS A 218 8.89 8.71 -0.73
C HIS A 218 8.55 9.88 -1.68
N ALA A 219 8.06 11.00 -1.15
CA ALA A 219 7.64 12.15 -1.96
C ALA A 219 8.81 12.82 -2.71
N GLU A 220 10.01 12.87 -2.10
CA GLU A 220 11.18 13.56 -2.65
C GLU A 220 12.00 12.70 -3.65
N ASN A 221 11.67 11.41 -3.81
CA ASN A 221 12.44 10.51 -4.70
C ASN A 221 11.53 9.82 -5.72
N ASP A 222 11.62 10.24 -6.97
CA ASP A 222 10.87 9.68 -8.10
C ASP A 222 11.11 8.18 -8.31
N ALA A 223 12.23 7.66 -7.82
CA ALA A 223 12.54 6.25 -7.78
C ALA A 223 11.42 5.42 -7.15
N PHE A 224 10.70 5.94 -6.16
CA PHE A 224 9.57 5.23 -5.53
C PHE A 224 8.27 5.34 -6.31
N HIS A 225 8.11 6.34 -7.17
CA HIS A 225 6.90 6.55 -7.97
C HIS A 225 6.90 5.69 -9.23
N THR A 226 7.86 5.96 -10.13
CA THR A 226 7.94 5.32 -11.46
C THR A 226 9.15 4.42 -11.64
N GLY A 227 10.08 4.41 -10.67
CA GLY A 227 11.35 3.71 -10.78
C GLY A 227 11.22 2.19 -10.88
N SER A 228 12.22 1.59 -11.52
CA SER A 228 12.35 0.14 -11.58
C SER A 228 12.70 -0.44 -10.21
N TYR A 229 12.33 -1.69 -10.00
CA TYR A 229 12.66 -2.46 -8.80
C TYR A 229 13.70 -3.53 -9.13
N LYS A 230 14.69 -3.72 -8.23
CA LYS A 230 15.66 -4.81 -8.33
C LYS A 230 16.01 -5.34 -6.94
N GLU A 231 15.83 -6.64 -6.74
CA GLU A 231 16.29 -7.33 -5.53
C GLU A 231 17.81 -7.39 -5.50
N LEU A 232 18.41 -7.07 -4.36
CA LEU A 232 19.87 -7.04 -4.16
C LEU A 232 20.35 -8.07 -3.14
N LEU A 233 19.58 -8.30 -2.07
CA LEU A 233 19.86 -9.28 -1.04
C LEU A 233 18.56 -9.79 -0.46
N LEU A 234 18.44 -11.10 -0.29
CA LEU A 234 17.27 -11.71 0.31
C LEU A 234 17.68 -12.91 1.18
N THR A 235 17.31 -12.84 2.44
CA THR A 235 17.35 -13.93 3.40
C THR A 235 16.00 -14.05 4.09
N ASN A 236 15.85 -14.98 5.01
CA ASN A 236 14.62 -15.05 5.80
C ASN A 236 14.37 -13.76 6.59
N ARG A 237 15.42 -13.11 7.11
CA ARG A 237 15.32 -12.00 8.06
C ARG A 237 15.84 -10.67 7.54
N GLN A 238 16.60 -10.65 6.46
CA GLN A 238 17.11 -9.41 5.84
C GLN A 238 16.68 -9.35 4.38
N TYR A 239 16.27 -8.17 3.98
CA TYR A 239 15.83 -7.90 2.62
C TYR A 239 16.33 -6.54 2.17
N ALA A 240 17.04 -6.50 1.04
CA ALA A 240 17.49 -5.27 0.43
C ALA A 240 17.19 -5.26 -1.07
N PHE A 241 16.74 -4.12 -1.56
CA PHE A 241 16.41 -3.90 -2.95
C PHE A 241 16.71 -2.46 -3.35
N SER A 242 16.84 -2.22 -4.64
CA SER A 242 16.94 -0.86 -5.20
C SER A 242 15.66 -0.46 -5.94
N ARG A 243 15.42 0.83 -5.93
CA ARG A 243 14.49 1.53 -6.80
C ARG A 243 15.29 2.56 -7.59
N SER A 244 15.19 2.51 -8.92
CA SER A 244 15.95 3.40 -9.81
C SER A 244 15.00 4.22 -10.66
N GLY A 245 15.01 5.53 -10.46
CA GLY A 245 14.21 6.52 -11.17
C GLY A 245 15.06 7.36 -12.12
N GLU A 246 14.48 8.44 -12.64
CA GLU A 246 15.18 9.37 -13.53
C GLU A 246 16.27 10.18 -12.78
N HIS A 247 16.02 10.49 -11.49
CA HIS A 247 16.88 11.32 -10.67
C HIS A 247 17.72 10.53 -9.65
N GLY A 248 17.99 9.26 -9.97
CA GLY A 248 18.93 8.42 -9.24
C GLY A 248 18.32 7.16 -8.61
N THR A 249 19.18 6.43 -7.94
CA THR A 249 18.87 5.13 -7.34
C THR A 249 18.85 5.20 -5.83
N VAL A 250 17.84 4.58 -5.22
CA VAL A 250 17.69 4.44 -3.77
C VAL A 250 17.72 2.95 -3.41
N ILE A 251 18.49 2.60 -2.38
CA ILE A 251 18.51 1.26 -1.77
C ILE A 251 17.73 1.31 -0.47
N SER A 252 16.77 0.41 -0.32
CA SER A 252 16.07 0.15 0.94
C SER A 252 16.51 -1.22 1.48
N ALA A 253 16.87 -1.29 2.76
CA ALA A 253 17.28 -2.51 3.43
C ALA A 253 16.60 -2.61 4.79
N VAL A 254 16.04 -3.78 5.10
CA VAL A 254 15.32 -4.05 6.35
C VAL A 254 15.79 -5.32 7.02
N ASN A 255 15.64 -5.37 8.34
CA ASN A 255 15.96 -6.50 9.20
C ASN A 255 14.79 -6.77 10.15
N ASN A 256 14.24 -7.97 10.15
CA ASN A 256 13.20 -8.41 11.09
C ASN A 256 13.75 -9.38 12.16
N ASP A 257 15.06 -9.39 12.37
CA ASP A 257 15.67 -10.09 13.50
C ASP A 257 15.62 -9.19 14.75
N GLU A 258 15.52 -9.81 15.91
CA GLU A 258 15.61 -9.14 17.22
C GLU A 258 17.05 -8.75 17.60
N GLN A 259 18.02 -9.09 16.75
CA GLN A 259 19.41 -8.68 16.87
C GLN A 259 19.83 -7.83 15.67
N PRO A 260 20.78 -6.89 15.84
CA PRO A 260 21.39 -6.18 14.73
C PRO A 260 22.01 -7.16 13.72
N ALA A 261 21.94 -6.84 12.43
CA ALA A 261 22.47 -7.68 11.37
C ALA A 261 23.44 -6.91 10.47
N SER A 262 24.68 -7.40 10.37
CA SER A 262 25.64 -6.86 9.40
C SER A 262 25.45 -7.58 8.07
N ILE A 263 25.17 -6.81 7.01
CA ILE A 263 24.96 -7.31 5.65
C ILE A 263 25.84 -6.57 4.66
N SER A 264 26.12 -7.22 3.53
CA SER A 264 26.86 -6.63 2.41
C SER A 264 26.03 -6.71 1.14
N ILE A 265 25.62 -5.56 0.63
CA ILE A 265 24.69 -5.38 -0.49
C ILE A 265 25.48 -5.04 -1.74
N PRO A 266 25.37 -5.79 -2.86
CA PRO A 266 25.97 -5.37 -4.12
C PRO A 266 25.27 -4.12 -4.64
N LEU A 267 26.02 -3.13 -5.12
CA LEU A 267 25.41 -1.95 -5.74
C LEU A 267 24.78 -2.32 -7.09
N PRO A 268 23.61 -1.73 -7.42
CA PRO A 268 22.95 -1.95 -8.70
C PRO A 268 23.63 -1.24 -9.87
N CYS A 269 24.38 -0.17 -9.59
CA CYS A 269 25.14 0.65 -10.54
C CYS A 269 26.43 1.19 -9.88
N ALA A 270 27.31 1.82 -10.66
CA ALA A 270 28.48 2.50 -10.13
C ALA A 270 28.08 3.72 -9.31
N ALA A 271 28.66 3.86 -8.12
CA ALA A 271 28.46 5.02 -7.26
C ALA A 271 29.75 5.36 -6.53
N SER A 272 30.00 6.66 -6.37
CA SER A 272 31.16 7.19 -5.65
C SER A 272 30.93 7.24 -4.15
N ASP A 273 29.68 7.42 -3.73
CA ASP A 273 29.26 7.51 -2.33
C ASP A 273 27.77 7.18 -2.16
N VAL A 274 27.31 7.09 -0.92
CA VAL A 274 25.90 6.92 -0.56
C VAL A 274 25.51 7.88 0.56
N VAL A 275 24.26 8.34 0.53
CA VAL A 275 23.69 9.22 1.56
C VAL A 275 22.59 8.47 2.30
N SER A 276 22.68 8.38 3.62
CA SER A 276 21.59 7.86 4.46
C SER A 276 20.42 8.85 4.45
N LEU A 277 19.22 8.36 4.15
CA LEU A 277 18.01 9.19 4.08
C LEU A 277 17.17 9.13 5.37
N LEU A 278 17.21 8.01 6.10
CA LEU A 278 16.54 7.92 7.40
C LEU A 278 17.32 8.68 8.48
N PRO A 279 16.61 9.32 9.43
CA PRO A 279 17.24 9.92 10.60
C PRO A 279 18.00 8.89 11.44
N GLY A 280 19.09 9.32 12.05
CA GLY A 280 19.94 8.49 12.91
C GLY A 280 21.23 8.05 12.23
N GLU A 281 22.20 7.65 13.06
CA GLU A 281 23.49 7.16 12.57
C GLU A 281 23.43 5.64 12.45
N ILE A 282 23.65 5.15 11.24
CA ILE A 282 23.77 3.71 10.94
C ILE A 282 25.19 3.49 10.41
N PRO A 283 26.00 2.61 11.02
CA PRO A 283 27.34 2.31 10.53
C PRO A 283 27.29 1.66 9.15
N PHE A 284 27.96 2.27 8.17
CA PHE A 284 28.12 1.71 6.83
C PHE A 284 29.49 2.03 6.23
N SER A 285 29.87 1.23 5.23
CA SER A 285 31.03 1.50 4.37
C SER A 285 30.72 1.11 2.93
N LEU A 286 31.39 1.80 1.99
CA LEU A 286 31.26 1.55 0.56
C LEU A 286 32.63 1.14 0.00
N GLU A 287 32.77 -0.12 -0.38
CA GLU A 287 34.01 -0.66 -0.89
C GLU A 287 33.75 -1.68 -2.02
N ASN A 288 34.55 -1.63 -3.07
CA ASN A 288 34.53 -2.59 -4.18
C ASN A 288 33.12 -2.83 -4.78
N GLY A 289 32.31 -1.77 -4.91
CA GLY A 289 30.95 -1.86 -5.46
C GLY A 289 29.96 -2.54 -4.52
N ARG A 290 30.24 -2.56 -3.22
CA ARG A 290 29.37 -3.12 -2.19
C ARG A 290 29.16 -2.13 -1.05
N LEU A 291 27.91 -2.05 -0.62
CA LEU A 291 27.51 -1.31 0.58
C LEU A 291 27.45 -2.32 1.76
N SER A 292 28.36 -2.18 2.71
CA SER A 292 28.33 -2.91 3.97
C SER A 292 27.62 -2.07 5.03
N VAL A 293 26.61 -2.60 5.69
CA VAL A 293 25.80 -1.88 6.68
C VAL A 293 25.41 -2.79 7.84
N THR A 294 25.37 -2.25 9.04
CA THR A 294 24.80 -2.92 10.20
C THR A 294 23.40 -2.37 10.47
N LEU A 295 22.39 -3.13 10.07
CA LEU A 295 21.00 -2.80 10.30
C LEU A 295 20.62 -3.01 11.77
N PRO A 296 19.83 -2.11 12.38
CA PRO A 296 19.34 -2.31 13.74
C PRO A 296 18.38 -3.50 13.84
N ALA A 297 18.18 -4.00 15.05
CA ALA A 297 17.15 -4.99 15.34
C ALA A 297 15.77 -4.43 14.97
N ASN A 298 14.94 -5.24 14.30
CA ASN A 298 13.58 -4.84 13.85
C ASN A 298 13.54 -3.46 13.20
N GLY A 299 14.48 -3.19 12.30
CA GLY A 299 14.63 -1.88 11.68
C GLY A 299 15.21 -1.93 10.28
N GLY A 300 15.67 -0.79 9.78
CA GLY A 300 16.22 -0.71 8.45
C GLY A 300 17.00 0.56 8.16
N ALA A 301 17.43 0.68 6.91
CA ALA A 301 18.15 1.83 6.39
C ALA A 301 17.70 2.12 4.95
N ILE A 302 17.78 3.38 4.56
CA ILE A 302 17.50 3.83 3.19
C ILE A 302 18.67 4.69 2.75
N PHE A 303 19.27 4.37 1.60
CA PHE A 303 20.42 5.07 1.05
C PHE A 303 20.14 5.55 -0.37
N LYS A 304 20.50 6.80 -0.66
CA LYS A 304 20.53 7.32 -2.03
C LYS A 304 21.96 7.22 -2.56
N LEU A 305 22.11 6.66 -3.76
CA LEU A 305 23.42 6.56 -4.42
C LEU A 305 23.83 7.90 -5.01
N GLN A 306 25.10 8.23 -4.89
CA GLN A 306 25.76 9.27 -5.67
C GLN A 306 26.40 8.61 -6.88
N GLU A 307 25.61 8.47 -7.95
CA GLU A 307 26.02 7.79 -9.19
C GLU A 307 27.14 8.57 -9.89
N VAL A 308 28.05 7.83 -10.57
CA VAL A 308 29.22 8.39 -11.28
C VAL A 308 28.90 8.62 -12.74
#